data_95db4cb33a97f06c9e34ac2748814082
#
_entry.id   95db4cb33a97f06c9e34ac2748814082
#
_cell.length_a   1.000
_cell.length_b   1.000
_cell.length_c   1.000
_cell.angle_alpha   90.00
_cell.angle_beta   90.00
_cell.angle_gamma   90.00
#
_symmetry.space_group_name_H-M   'P 1'
#
loop_
_entity.id
_entity.type
_entity.pdbx_description
1 polymer ?
#
loop_
_entity_poly.entity_id
_entity_poly.type
_entity_poly.pdbx_seq_one_letter_code
_entity_poly.pdbx_strand_id
1 'polypeptide(L)'
;MNIKLLIVLCLSTQIYASGFNENDGAPIRQGVHIEWYRTIAPGYSGEGIFVWSDTRYGMRNIFAHKIDQDGNLLWGDEGTVVTDLPGRQEDPVAITDGAGGAFIAWVDYRFDAQGDIFFQHVDNSGEILLDSNGVALAQVEGKQITINMCTDSLGGVFITWQDKRSGVDDDIYGTHVSSDHVIVAPGNGVPIVTEGGNQNAKTIEYAGDNQAFIAWADFREGANADVYGQRLNMDMTGTFQDNGFPIAATNEQELKPRATYINNNTSFLAWKRGDENSKVLYQFI
;
A
#
# COMPACT_ATOMS: atom_id res chain seq x y z
N MET A 1 -3.28 10.01 -48.45
CA MET A 1 -3.20 8.56 -48.36
C MET A 1 -3.01 8.20 -46.89
N ASN A 2 -3.97 7.55 -46.31
CA ASN A 2 -3.98 6.67 -45.16
C ASN A 2 -4.31 7.24 -43.77
N ILE A 3 -5.40 8.01 -43.72
CA ILE A 3 -6.15 8.21 -42.45
C ILE A 3 -7.06 7.01 -42.12
N LYS A 4 -7.36 6.13 -43.12
CA LYS A 4 -8.25 4.98 -42.92
C LYS A 4 -7.62 3.80 -42.16
N LEU A 5 -6.30 3.72 -42.05
CA LEU A 5 -5.64 2.60 -41.37
C LEU A 5 -5.58 2.77 -39.84
N LEU A 6 -5.63 4.02 -39.38
CA LEU A 6 -5.57 4.32 -37.95
C LEU A 6 -6.91 4.06 -37.23
N ILE A 7 -8.01 4.17 -37.98
CA ILE A 7 -9.36 3.94 -37.42
C ILE A 7 -9.66 2.43 -37.22
N VAL A 8 -9.05 1.58 -38.06
CA VAL A 8 -9.24 0.12 -37.94
C VAL A 8 -8.45 -0.47 -36.75
N LEU A 9 -7.33 0.13 -36.36
CA LEU A 9 -6.60 -0.31 -35.15
C LEU A 9 -7.28 0.11 -33.85
N CYS A 10 -7.98 1.23 -33.82
CA CYS A 10 -8.78 1.62 -32.66
C CYS A 10 -10.04 0.76 -32.48
N LEU A 11 -10.59 0.23 -33.56
CA LEU A 11 -11.79 -0.64 -33.51
C LEU A 11 -11.46 -2.06 -33.03
N SER A 12 -10.23 -2.53 -33.23
CA SER A 12 -9.84 -3.86 -32.78
C SER A 12 -9.53 -3.94 -31.28
N THR A 13 -9.25 -2.82 -30.65
CA THR A 13 -9.07 -2.74 -29.18
C THR A 13 -10.38 -2.58 -28.42
N GLN A 14 -11.46 -2.23 -29.08
CA GLN A 14 -12.78 -2.16 -28.43
C GLN A 14 -13.50 -3.50 -28.32
N ILE A 15 -13.02 -4.55 -28.97
CA ILE A 15 -13.64 -5.88 -28.93
C ILE A 15 -13.36 -6.62 -27.61
N TYR A 16 -12.42 -6.14 -26.80
CA TYR A 16 -12.13 -6.73 -25.48
C TYR A 16 -12.94 -6.15 -24.32
N ALA A 17 -13.88 -5.25 -24.59
CA ALA A 17 -14.75 -4.69 -23.58
C ALA A 17 -16.13 -5.36 -23.55
N SER A 18 -16.23 -6.67 -23.78
CA SER A 18 -17.51 -7.38 -23.78
C SER A 18 -18.10 -7.58 -22.37
N GLY A 19 -17.65 -6.87 -21.37
CA GLY A 19 -18.22 -6.83 -20.03
C GLY A 19 -18.36 -5.42 -19.44
N PHE A 20 -17.92 -4.38 -20.15
CA PHE A 20 -18.07 -3.02 -19.66
C PHE A 20 -19.42 -2.43 -20.06
N ASN A 21 -20.23 -2.08 -19.06
CA ASN A 21 -21.30 -1.13 -19.25
C ASN A 21 -20.68 0.26 -19.41
N GLU A 22 -20.71 0.82 -20.62
CA GLU A 22 -20.03 2.07 -20.95
C GLU A 22 -20.51 3.27 -20.11
N ASN A 23 -21.66 3.16 -19.44
CA ASN A 23 -22.27 4.24 -18.69
C ASN A 23 -22.15 4.08 -17.15
N ASP A 24 -22.24 2.85 -16.61
CA ASP A 24 -22.40 2.63 -15.17
C ASP A 24 -21.34 1.72 -14.54
N GLY A 25 -20.48 1.06 -15.35
CA GLY A 25 -19.61 0.01 -14.90
C GLY A 25 -20.34 -1.29 -14.54
N ALA A 26 -19.57 -2.35 -14.27
CA ALA A 26 -20.10 -3.62 -13.76
C ALA A 26 -19.92 -3.68 -12.25
N PRO A 27 -20.93 -4.10 -11.47
CA PRO A 27 -20.81 -4.21 -10.03
C PRO A 27 -19.95 -5.42 -9.65
N ILE A 28 -18.95 -5.22 -8.84
CA ILE A 28 -18.18 -6.28 -8.18
C ILE A 28 -19.05 -6.96 -7.13
N ARG A 29 -19.94 -6.19 -6.53
CA ARG A 29 -20.92 -6.63 -5.55
C ARG A 29 -22.17 -5.74 -5.60
N GLN A 30 -23.32 -6.35 -5.29
CA GLN A 30 -24.58 -5.63 -5.13
C GLN A 30 -25.15 -5.88 -3.71
N GLY A 31 -25.73 -4.84 -3.08
CA GLY A 31 -26.34 -4.96 -1.78
C GLY A 31 -26.73 -3.63 -1.17
N VAL A 32 -27.31 -3.68 0.01
CA VAL A 32 -27.76 -2.49 0.78
C VAL A 32 -26.74 -2.02 1.80
N HIS A 33 -25.52 -2.53 1.72
CA HIS A 33 -24.44 -2.23 2.66
C HIS A 33 -23.63 -1.03 2.20
N ILE A 34 -22.97 -0.36 3.12
CA ILE A 34 -22.13 0.79 2.83
C ILE A 34 -20.70 0.30 2.62
N GLU A 35 -20.20 0.42 1.40
CA GLU A 35 -18.82 0.15 1.04
C GLU A 35 -17.95 1.38 1.28
N TRP A 36 -16.83 1.16 1.95
CA TRP A 36 -15.85 2.18 2.28
C TRP A 36 -14.45 1.72 1.87
N TYR A 37 -13.54 2.67 1.77
CA TYR A 37 -12.11 2.38 1.61
C TYR A 37 -11.83 1.19 0.69
N ARG A 38 -11.36 1.48 -0.49
CA ARG A 38 -11.09 0.46 -1.50
C ARG A 38 -9.70 0.64 -2.07
N THR A 39 -9.06 -0.48 -2.37
CA THR A 39 -7.78 -0.54 -3.05
C THR A 39 -7.83 -1.61 -4.12
N ILE A 40 -6.90 -1.54 -5.05
CA ILE A 40 -6.80 -2.46 -6.18
C ILE A 40 -5.36 -2.94 -6.28
N ALA A 41 -5.17 -4.23 -6.44
CA ALA A 41 -3.90 -4.83 -6.81
C ALA A 41 -4.03 -5.51 -8.18
N PRO A 42 -2.99 -5.49 -9.03
CA PRO A 42 -2.98 -6.30 -10.24
C PRO A 42 -2.94 -7.78 -9.87
N GLY A 43 -3.76 -8.58 -10.54
CA GLY A 43 -3.68 -10.03 -10.52
C GLY A 43 -2.71 -10.55 -11.57
N TYR A 44 -2.72 -11.86 -11.79
CA TYR A 44 -1.92 -12.52 -12.81
C TYR A 44 -2.69 -12.52 -14.16
N SER A 45 -1.98 -12.33 -15.29
CA SER A 45 -2.58 -12.44 -16.64
C SER A 45 -3.76 -11.50 -16.95
N GLY A 46 -3.74 -10.27 -16.44
CA GLY A 46 -4.77 -9.27 -16.76
C GLY A 46 -5.97 -9.26 -15.82
N GLU A 47 -5.89 -9.99 -14.73
CA GLU A 47 -6.86 -9.97 -13.64
C GLU A 47 -6.65 -8.75 -12.73
N GLY A 48 -7.69 -8.38 -11.98
CA GLY A 48 -7.64 -7.36 -10.93
C GLY A 48 -8.15 -7.92 -9.60
N ILE A 49 -7.48 -7.56 -8.51
CA ILE A 49 -7.94 -7.90 -7.17
C ILE A 49 -8.42 -6.62 -6.49
N PHE A 50 -9.69 -6.61 -6.10
CA PHE A 50 -10.32 -5.51 -5.36
C PHE A 50 -10.38 -5.88 -3.89
N VAL A 51 -10.02 -4.92 -3.04
CA VAL A 51 -10.13 -5.06 -1.59
C VAL A 51 -10.86 -3.84 -1.05
N TRP A 52 -11.85 -4.07 -0.18
CA TRP A 52 -12.67 -2.99 0.39
C TRP A 52 -13.12 -3.33 1.81
N SER A 53 -13.65 -2.34 2.51
CA SER A 53 -14.38 -2.56 3.76
C SER A 53 -15.87 -2.30 3.55
N ASP A 54 -16.71 -3.15 4.12
CA ASP A 54 -18.16 -2.96 4.14
C ASP A 54 -18.80 -3.43 5.46
N THR A 55 -20.09 -3.13 5.61
CA THR A 55 -20.85 -3.36 6.85
C THR A 55 -21.81 -4.54 6.78
N ARG A 56 -21.60 -5.52 5.85
CA ARG A 56 -22.52 -6.64 5.65
C ARG A 56 -22.75 -7.49 6.90
N TYR A 57 -21.82 -7.51 7.82
CA TYR A 57 -21.91 -8.20 9.12
C TYR A 57 -22.11 -7.24 10.30
N GLY A 58 -22.56 -6.00 10.01
CA GLY A 58 -22.91 -5.01 11.02
C GLY A 58 -21.82 -3.98 11.33
N MET A 59 -20.55 -4.42 11.45
CA MET A 59 -19.39 -3.53 11.54
C MET A 59 -18.62 -3.54 10.23
N ARG A 60 -17.68 -2.63 10.06
CA ARG A 60 -16.78 -2.63 8.88
C ARG A 60 -15.79 -3.77 8.99
N ASN A 61 -15.80 -4.64 8.00
CA ASN A 61 -14.89 -5.76 7.84
C ASN A 61 -14.21 -5.68 6.47
N ILE A 62 -13.12 -6.41 6.28
CA ILE A 62 -12.36 -6.38 5.03
C ILE A 62 -12.76 -7.57 4.16
N PHE A 63 -13.02 -7.27 2.89
CA PHE A 63 -13.38 -8.22 1.84
C PHE A 63 -12.47 -8.06 0.64
N ALA A 64 -12.29 -9.12 -0.12
CA ALA A 64 -11.54 -9.11 -1.36
C ALA A 64 -12.27 -9.88 -2.46
N HIS A 65 -12.07 -9.48 -3.71
CA HIS A 65 -12.57 -10.20 -4.86
C HIS A 65 -11.60 -10.10 -6.03
N LYS A 66 -11.55 -11.14 -6.83
CA LYS A 66 -10.73 -11.20 -8.03
C LYS A 66 -11.62 -11.23 -9.27
N ILE A 67 -11.24 -10.46 -10.28
CA ILE A 67 -11.99 -10.28 -11.53
C ILE A 67 -11.05 -10.51 -12.69
N ASP A 68 -11.46 -11.30 -13.68
CA ASP A 68 -10.72 -11.47 -14.91
C ASP A 68 -10.95 -10.31 -15.90
N GLN A 69 -10.23 -10.34 -17.03
CA GLN A 69 -10.34 -9.33 -18.07
C GLN A 69 -11.72 -9.31 -18.79
N ASP A 70 -12.51 -10.37 -18.66
CA ASP A 70 -13.86 -10.49 -19.23
C ASP A 70 -14.93 -10.05 -18.24
N GLY A 71 -14.57 -9.67 -17.01
CA GLY A 71 -15.45 -9.22 -15.95
C GLY A 71 -16.05 -10.34 -15.11
N ASN A 72 -15.54 -11.58 -15.22
CA ASN A 72 -16.01 -12.69 -14.40
C ASN A 72 -15.42 -12.61 -12.98
N LEU A 73 -16.28 -12.86 -12.00
CA LEU A 73 -15.91 -12.96 -10.59
C LEU A 73 -15.27 -14.33 -10.34
N LEU A 74 -14.01 -14.36 -9.88
CA LEU A 74 -13.23 -15.59 -9.75
C LEU A 74 -13.24 -16.20 -8.35
N TRP A 75 -13.59 -15.42 -7.31
CA TRP A 75 -13.64 -15.88 -5.91
C TRP A 75 -15.09 -16.06 -5.41
N GLY A 76 -15.96 -16.64 -6.26
CA GLY A 76 -17.39 -16.85 -5.97
C GLY A 76 -18.22 -15.56 -6.01
N ASP A 77 -19.50 -15.65 -5.64
CA ASP A 77 -20.43 -14.51 -5.77
C ASP A 77 -20.22 -13.42 -4.71
N GLU A 78 -19.70 -13.78 -3.54
CA GLU A 78 -19.55 -12.89 -2.37
C GLU A 78 -18.11 -12.43 -2.13
N GLY A 79 -17.15 -13.03 -2.85
CA GLY A 79 -15.72 -12.80 -2.65
C GLY A 79 -15.17 -13.47 -1.39
N THR A 80 -13.93 -13.17 -1.06
CA THR A 80 -13.24 -13.68 0.13
C THR A 80 -13.48 -12.74 1.31
N VAL A 81 -13.86 -13.30 2.45
CA VAL A 81 -13.89 -12.61 3.75
C VAL A 81 -12.46 -12.61 4.29
N VAL A 82 -11.81 -11.45 4.30
CA VAL A 82 -10.44 -11.30 4.81
C VAL A 82 -10.44 -11.22 6.33
N THR A 83 -11.44 -10.54 6.91
CA THR A 83 -11.70 -10.51 8.34
C THR A 83 -13.17 -10.18 8.60
N ASP A 84 -13.77 -10.81 9.62
CA ASP A 84 -15.17 -10.61 10.03
C ASP A 84 -15.33 -10.46 11.54
N LEU A 85 -14.26 -10.15 12.26
CA LEU A 85 -14.29 -10.00 13.71
C LEU A 85 -15.05 -8.75 14.17
N PRO A 86 -15.59 -8.78 15.41
CA PRO A 86 -16.13 -7.60 16.05
C PRO A 86 -15.10 -6.49 16.12
N GLY A 87 -15.53 -5.27 15.93
CA GLY A 87 -14.68 -4.11 15.81
C GLY A 87 -14.72 -3.58 14.37
N ARG A 88 -14.04 -2.48 14.15
CA ARG A 88 -14.01 -1.79 12.88
C ARG A 88 -12.66 -2.10 12.21
N GLN A 89 -12.67 -2.55 10.96
CA GLN A 89 -11.50 -2.73 10.11
C GLN A 89 -11.62 -1.81 8.91
N GLU A 90 -10.61 -0.98 8.67
CA GLU A 90 -10.66 0.11 7.70
C GLU A 90 -9.32 0.28 6.96
N ASP A 91 -9.33 1.16 5.98
CA ASP A 91 -8.17 1.58 5.21
C ASP A 91 -7.29 0.43 4.67
N PRO A 92 -7.90 -0.59 3.99
CA PRO A 92 -7.11 -1.67 3.43
C PRO A 92 -6.18 -1.17 2.35
N VAL A 93 -4.97 -1.71 2.35
CA VAL A 93 -3.98 -1.57 1.28
C VAL A 93 -3.68 -2.96 0.75
N ALA A 94 -3.65 -3.12 -0.55
CA ALA A 94 -3.35 -4.39 -1.19
C ALA A 94 -2.28 -4.24 -2.26
N ILE A 95 -1.45 -5.27 -2.40
CA ILE A 95 -0.44 -5.39 -3.44
C ILE A 95 -0.40 -6.84 -3.92
N THR A 96 -0.09 -7.06 -5.19
CA THR A 96 0.04 -8.41 -5.73
C THR A 96 1.14 -9.21 -5.04
N ASP A 97 0.93 -10.51 -4.86
CA ASP A 97 1.96 -11.47 -4.41
C ASP A 97 2.85 -11.96 -5.57
N GLY A 98 2.53 -11.57 -6.82
CA GLY A 98 3.19 -12.03 -8.03
C GLY A 98 2.78 -13.42 -8.50
N ALA A 99 1.95 -14.13 -7.74
CA ALA A 99 1.45 -15.48 -8.03
C ALA A 99 -0.06 -15.53 -8.33
N GLY A 100 -0.71 -14.37 -8.37
CA GLY A 100 -2.14 -14.21 -8.66
C GLY A 100 -3.01 -14.02 -7.43
N GLY A 101 -2.43 -13.95 -6.26
CA GLY A 101 -3.03 -13.54 -5.00
C GLY A 101 -2.63 -12.12 -4.59
N ALA A 102 -2.88 -11.77 -3.35
CA ALA A 102 -2.57 -10.45 -2.80
C ALA A 102 -2.16 -10.48 -1.33
N PHE A 103 -1.18 -9.65 -0.99
CA PHE A 103 -0.91 -9.22 0.36
C PHE A 103 -1.87 -8.07 0.70
N ILE A 104 -2.51 -8.15 1.85
CA ILE A 104 -3.52 -7.19 2.31
C ILE A 104 -3.18 -6.77 3.73
N ALA A 105 -3.04 -5.47 3.97
CA ALA A 105 -2.89 -4.90 5.31
C ALA A 105 -3.99 -3.89 5.57
N TRP A 106 -4.42 -3.73 6.82
CA TRP A 106 -5.49 -2.80 7.19
C TRP A 106 -5.28 -2.21 8.58
N VAL A 107 -6.05 -1.17 8.88
CA VAL A 107 -6.15 -0.61 10.23
C VAL A 107 -7.29 -1.30 10.97
N ASP A 108 -6.98 -1.90 12.11
CA ASP A 108 -7.89 -2.69 12.91
C ASP A 108 -8.15 -2.02 14.27
N TYR A 109 -9.41 -1.83 14.59
CA TYR A 109 -9.87 -1.17 15.82
C TYR A 109 -10.50 -2.13 16.83
N ARG A 110 -10.23 -3.46 16.70
CA ARG A 110 -10.85 -4.48 17.59
C ARG A 110 -10.31 -4.43 19.02
N PHE A 111 -9.11 -3.94 19.21
CA PHE A 111 -8.44 -3.93 20.51
C PHE A 111 -8.44 -2.56 21.17
N ASP A 112 -8.33 -1.50 20.38
CA ASP A 112 -8.44 -0.12 20.87
C ASP A 112 -9.09 0.83 19.85
N ALA A 113 -9.32 2.08 20.25
CA ALA A 113 -9.96 3.08 19.41
C ALA A 113 -8.99 3.84 18.50
N GLN A 114 -7.68 3.59 18.61
CA GLN A 114 -6.64 4.31 17.87
C GLN A 114 -6.21 3.58 16.61
N GLY A 115 -6.33 2.26 16.59
CA GLY A 115 -6.08 1.37 15.46
C GLY A 115 -4.69 0.76 15.46
N ASP A 116 -4.66 -0.53 15.19
CA ASP A 116 -3.49 -1.39 15.03
C ASP A 116 -3.29 -1.76 13.55
N ILE A 117 -2.13 -2.29 13.19
CA ILE A 117 -1.88 -2.79 11.82
C ILE A 117 -1.96 -4.32 11.80
N PHE A 118 -2.88 -4.82 10.98
CA PHE A 118 -3.05 -6.24 10.72
C PHE A 118 -2.77 -6.57 9.25
N PHE A 119 -2.52 -7.85 8.98
CA PHE A 119 -2.07 -8.34 7.68
C PHE A 119 -2.65 -9.72 7.39
N GLN A 120 -2.94 -9.96 6.11
CA GLN A 120 -3.36 -11.25 5.56
C GLN A 120 -2.73 -11.47 4.18
N HIS A 121 -2.54 -12.72 3.81
CA HIS A 121 -2.21 -13.15 2.46
C HIS A 121 -3.38 -13.97 1.91
N VAL A 122 -3.91 -13.57 0.76
CA VAL A 122 -4.95 -14.29 0.02
C VAL A 122 -4.30 -14.85 -1.23
N ASP A 123 -4.41 -16.15 -1.47
CA ASP A 123 -3.81 -16.81 -2.61
C ASP A 123 -4.60 -16.60 -3.92
N ASN A 124 -4.10 -17.18 -5.01
CA ASN A 124 -4.72 -17.12 -6.34
C ASN A 124 -6.16 -17.66 -6.38
N SER A 125 -6.51 -18.59 -5.51
CA SER A 125 -7.86 -19.18 -5.43
C SER A 125 -8.84 -18.41 -4.56
N GLY A 126 -8.35 -17.42 -3.81
CA GLY A 126 -9.13 -16.64 -2.84
C GLY A 126 -9.07 -17.20 -1.42
N GLU A 127 -8.19 -18.18 -1.17
CA GLU A 127 -8.00 -18.74 0.17
C GLU A 127 -7.09 -17.87 1.02
N ILE A 128 -7.43 -17.68 2.30
CA ILE A 128 -6.58 -16.99 3.27
C ILE A 128 -5.48 -17.92 3.78
N LEU A 129 -4.24 -17.46 3.80
CA LEU A 129 -3.06 -18.29 4.09
C LEU A 129 -2.53 -18.13 5.52
N LEU A 130 -2.95 -17.10 6.25
CA LEU A 130 -2.58 -16.84 7.63
C LEU A 130 -3.77 -17.12 8.57
N ASP A 131 -3.63 -16.78 9.85
CA ASP A 131 -4.73 -16.93 10.82
C ASP A 131 -6.01 -16.26 10.29
N SER A 132 -7.16 -16.88 10.54
CA SER A 132 -8.45 -16.57 9.92
C SER A 132 -8.90 -15.11 10.04
N ASN A 133 -8.27 -14.32 10.87
CA ASN A 133 -8.58 -12.90 11.06
C ASN A 133 -7.34 -12.01 10.98
N GLY A 134 -6.34 -12.50 10.26
CA GLY A 134 -5.06 -11.84 10.06
C GLY A 134 -4.13 -11.90 11.26
N VAL A 135 -2.89 -11.53 11.02
CA VAL A 135 -1.81 -11.45 12.02
C VAL A 135 -1.46 -9.99 12.30
N ALA A 136 -1.15 -9.69 13.56
CA ALA A 136 -0.73 -8.35 13.96
C ALA A 136 0.68 -8.03 13.46
N LEU A 137 0.84 -6.95 12.72
CA LEU A 137 2.14 -6.35 12.41
C LEU A 137 2.53 -5.31 13.47
N ALA A 138 1.58 -4.53 13.95
CA ALA A 138 1.73 -3.64 15.09
C ALA A 138 0.45 -3.68 15.93
N GLN A 139 0.58 -4.06 17.19
CA GLN A 139 -0.48 -4.06 18.19
C GLN A 139 0.09 -3.46 19.48
N VAL A 140 0.20 -2.14 19.49
CA VAL A 140 0.85 -1.38 20.57
C VAL A 140 0.03 -0.13 20.87
N GLU A 141 0.18 0.39 22.09
CA GLU A 141 -0.50 1.63 22.49
C GLU A 141 -0.16 2.77 21.53
N GLY A 142 -1.15 3.59 21.17
CA GLY A 142 -1.03 4.68 20.23
C GLY A 142 -1.61 4.36 18.86
N LYS A 143 -1.61 5.33 18.00
CA LYS A 143 -2.23 5.25 16.69
C LYS A 143 -1.27 4.70 15.64
N GLN A 144 -1.64 3.63 14.94
CA GLN A 144 -0.94 3.09 13.79
C GLN A 144 -1.85 3.20 12.56
N ILE A 145 -1.40 3.94 11.55
CA ILE A 145 -2.18 4.24 10.32
C ILE A 145 -1.28 4.47 9.10
N THR A 146 -1.89 4.78 7.98
CA THR A 146 -1.20 5.20 6.74
C THR A 146 -0.21 4.14 6.25
N ILE A 147 -0.74 2.97 5.91
CA ILE A 147 0.02 1.82 5.45
C ILE A 147 0.54 2.07 4.03
N ASN A 148 1.80 1.66 3.79
CA ASN A 148 2.38 1.58 2.45
C ASN A 148 3.09 0.23 2.30
N MET A 149 3.08 -0.33 1.08
CA MET A 149 3.59 -1.66 0.80
C MET A 149 4.34 -1.69 -0.54
N CYS A 150 5.39 -2.50 -0.62
CA CYS A 150 6.00 -2.92 -1.89
C CYS A 150 6.55 -4.35 -1.77
N THR A 151 6.57 -5.08 -2.89
CA THR A 151 7.13 -6.45 -2.92
C THR A 151 8.65 -6.45 -2.87
N ASP A 152 9.25 -7.57 -2.44
CA ASP A 152 10.70 -7.74 -2.31
C ASP A 152 11.37 -8.46 -3.51
N SER A 153 10.62 -8.82 -4.55
CA SER A 153 11.00 -9.67 -5.69
C SER A 153 11.29 -11.16 -5.36
N LEU A 154 11.17 -11.58 -4.11
CA LEU A 154 11.34 -12.98 -3.67
C LEU A 154 10.01 -13.61 -3.22
N GLY A 155 8.89 -12.91 -3.45
CA GLY A 155 7.56 -13.34 -3.04
C GLY A 155 7.18 -12.92 -1.62
N GLY A 156 7.92 -12.00 -1.02
CA GLY A 156 7.61 -11.33 0.23
C GLY A 156 7.22 -9.86 0.01
N VAL A 157 7.03 -9.13 1.11
CA VAL A 157 6.52 -7.76 1.10
C VAL A 157 7.13 -6.91 2.22
N PHE A 158 7.54 -5.70 1.88
CA PHE A 158 7.85 -4.64 2.84
C PHE A 158 6.57 -3.85 3.16
N ILE A 159 6.35 -3.56 4.42
CA ILE A 159 5.19 -2.84 4.92
C ILE A 159 5.66 -1.75 5.87
N THR A 160 5.19 -0.53 5.67
CA THR A 160 5.50 0.61 6.55
C THR A 160 4.23 1.35 6.93
N TRP A 161 4.23 2.00 8.09
CA TRP A 161 3.09 2.78 8.59
C TRP A 161 3.54 4.02 9.36
N GLN A 162 2.60 4.94 9.58
CA GLN A 162 2.75 6.00 10.57
C GLN A 162 2.39 5.46 11.94
N ASP A 163 3.21 5.76 12.93
CA ASP A 163 3.10 5.25 14.29
C ASP A 163 3.21 6.38 15.31
N LYS A 164 2.22 6.50 16.16
CA LYS A 164 2.16 7.52 17.22
C LYS A 164 2.27 6.92 18.63
N ARG A 165 2.98 5.80 18.77
CA ARG A 165 3.20 5.16 20.10
C ARG A 165 3.98 6.04 21.08
N SER A 166 4.76 6.98 20.57
CA SER A 166 5.45 7.99 21.39
C SER A 166 4.48 8.93 22.13
N GLY A 167 3.23 9.06 21.61
CA GLY A 167 2.23 10.00 22.11
C GLY A 167 2.47 11.44 21.71
N VAL A 168 3.59 11.75 21.05
CA VAL A 168 4.02 13.11 20.68
C VAL A 168 3.95 13.29 19.17
N ASP A 169 4.78 12.60 18.42
CA ASP A 169 4.98 12.77 16.99
C ASP A 169 4.53 11.53 16.21
N ASP A 170 4.28 11.70 14.92
CA ASP A 170 4.09 10.61 13.98
C ASP A 170 5.46 10.14 13.49
N ASP A 171 5.87 8.97 13.91
CA ASP A 171 7.09 8.27 13.50
C ASP A 171 6.83 7.34 12.32
N ILE A 172 7.88 6.75 11.73
CA ILE A 172 7.76 5.70 10.72
C ILE A 172 8.28 4.38 11.27
N TYR A 173 7.42 3.39 11.29
CA TYR A 173 7.73 2.00 11.60
C TYR A 173 7.44 1.11 10.39
N GLY A 174 7.98 -0.09 10.42
CA GLY A 174 7.71 -1.06 9.37
C GLY A 174 8.10 -2.47 9.74
N THR A 175 7.82 -3.38 8.85
CA THR A 175 8.20 -4.79 8.91
C THR A 175 8.42 -5.34 7.50
N HIS A 176 9.07 -6.49 7.43
CA HIS A 176 9.13 -7.32 6.24
C HIS A 176 8.47 -8.66 6.54
N VAL A 177 7.68 -9.16 5.61
CA VAL A 177 7.09 -10.49 5.65
C VAL A 177 7.66 -11.27 4.47
N SER A 178 8.34 -12.38 4.75
CA SER A 178 8.92 -13.24 3.71
C SER A 178 7.87 -14.06 2.98
N SER A 179 8.24 -14.72 1.87
CA SER A 179 7.39 -15.67 1.16
C SER A 179 6.93 -16.86 2.03
N ASP A 180 7.68 -17.20 3.06
CA ASP A 180 7.32 -18.24 4.05
C ASP A 180 6.53 -17.67 5.25
N HIS A 181 6.05 -16.42 5.13
CA HIS A 181 5.29 -15.69 6.15
C HIS A 181 6.06 -15.43 7.46
N VAL A 182 7.38 -15.40 7.43
CA VAL A 182 8.19 -14.98 8.59
C VAL A 182 8.14 -13.46 8.68
N ILE A 183 7.65 -12.95 9.81
CA ILE A 183 7.48 -11.52 10.08
C ILE A 183 8.65 -11.01 10.90
N VAL A 184 9.29 -9.93 10.46
CA VAL A 184 10.33 -9.23 11.25
C VAL A 184 9.64 -8.41 12.34
N ALA A 185 10.02 -8.65 13.62
CA ALA A 185 9.44 -8.01 14.81
C ALA A 185 7.89 -8.07 14.86
N PRO A 186 7.28 -9.29 14.88
CA PRO A 186 5.84 -9.47 14.83
C PRO A 186 5.13 -8.74 16.00
N GLY A 187 3.98 -8.09 15.70
CA GLY A 187 3.18 -7.36 16.66
C GLY A 187 3.75 -6.05 17.17
N ASN A 188 4.94 -5.65 16.72
CA ASN A 188 5.60 -4.43 17.19
C ASN A 188 6.19 -3.58 16.06
N GLY A 189 6.68 -4.21 14.98
CA GLY A 189 7.42 -3.53 13.92
C GLY A 189 8.80 -3.01 14.37
N VAL A 190 9.58 -2.57 13.39
CA VAL A 190 10.93 -1.99 13.56
C VAL A 190 10.83 -0.48 13.36
N PRO A 191 11.43 0.36 14.25
CA PRO A 191 11.52 1.79 14.00
C PRO A 191 12.44 2.07 12.81
N ILE A 192 11.94 2.87 11.85
CA ILE A 192 12.72 3.31 10.69
C ILE A 192 13.20 4.76 10.90
N VAL A 193 12.28 5.58 11.40
CA VAL A 193 12.56 6.99 11.76
C VAL A 193 11.78 7.34 13.01
N THR A 194 12.48 7.87 14.00
CA THR A 194 11.92 8.28 15.32
C THR A 194 12.52 9.61 15.79
N GLU A 195 12.70 10.53 14.85
CA GLU A 195 13.18 11.89 15.14
C GLU A 195 12.04 12.79 15.61
N GLY A 196 12.38 13.87 16.31
CA GLY A 196 11.38 14.86 16.72
C GLY A 196 10.66 15.47 15.52
N GLY A 197 9.42 15.90 15.71
CA GLY A 197 8.53 16.34 14.64
C GLY A 197 7.90 15.18 13.87
N ASN A 198 6.87 15.48 13.09
CA ASN A 198 6.14 14.43 12.36
C ASN A 198 6.92 13.93 11.14
N GLN A 199 6.92 12.61 10.92
CA GLN A 199 7.38 11.97 9.70
C GLN A 199 6.19 11.36 8.97
N ASN A 200 5.87 11.93 7.81
CA ASN A 200 4.72 11.51 7.00
C ASN A 200 5.20 10.63 5.84
N ALA A 201 5.25 9.32 6.03
CA ALA A 201 5.65 8.39 4.98
C ALA A 201 4.68 8.47 3.80
N LYS A 202 5.19 8.67 2.60
CA LYS A 202 4.38 8.90 1.42
C LYS A 202 4.61 7.88 0.31
N THR A 203 5.75 7.19 0.31
CA THR A 203 6.05 6.18 -0.71
C THR A 203 7.01 5.12 -0.18
N ILE A 204 6.81 3.90 -0.61
CA ILE A 204 7.76 2.80 -0.51
C ILE A 204 7.77 2.07 -1.86
N GLU A 205 8.95 1.72 -2.35
CA GLU A 205 9.14 1.06 -3.63
C GLU A 205 10.24 0.01 -3.53
N TYR A 206 10.15 -1.03 -4.34
CA TYR A 206 11.28 -1.93 -4.55
C TYR A 206 12.49 -1.14 -5.07
N ALA A 207 13.67 -1.42 -4.56
CA ALA A 207 14.88 -0.64 -4.86
C ALA A 207 16.01 -1.45 -5.49
N GLY A 208 15.74 -2.68 -5.92
CA GLY A 208 16.77 -3.63 -6.35
C GLY A 208 17.40 -4.38 -5.17
N ASP A 209 18.15 -5.44 -5.45
CA ASP A 209 18.90 -6.24 -4.47
C ASP A 209 18.12 -6.68 -3.24
N ASN A 210 16.82 -6.97 -3.43
CA ASN A 210 15.86 -7.32 -2.36
C ASN A 210 15.74 -6.24 -1.27
N GLN A 211 15.90 -4.99 -1.65
CA GLN A 211 15.75 -3.83 -0.78
C GLN A 211 14.51 -3.02 -1.18
N ALA A 212 14.00 -2.25 -0.22
CA ALA A 212 13.00 -1.22 -0.46
C ALA A 212 13.61 0.18 -0.29
N PHE A 213 13.09 1.14 -1.05
CA PHE A 213 13.35 2.56 -0.85
C PHE A 213 12.09 3.24 -0.34
N ILE A 214 12.22 3.95 0.79
CA ILE A 214 11.16 4.77 1.37
C ILE A 214 11.55 6.24 1.31
N ALA A 215 10.61 7.13 0.97
CA ALA A 215 10.78 8.57 1.07
C ALA A 215 9.58 9.21 1.77
N TRP A 216 9.86 10.21 2.59
CA TRP A 216 8.85 10.88 3.42
C TRP A 216 9.06 12.39 3.49
N ALA A 217 8.02 13.11 3.93
CA ALA A 217 8.09 14.48 4.35
C ALA A 217 8.40 14.51 5.85
N ASP A 218 9.48 15.17 6.23
CA ASP A 218 10.05 15.21 7.57
C ASP A 218 9.99 16.61 8.16
N PHE A 219 9.43 16.74 9.35
CA PHE A 219 9.27 18.00 10.05
C PHE A 219 10.24 18.17 11.26
N ARG A 220 11.34 17.40 11.29
CA ARG A 220 12.31 17.46 12.39
C ARG A 220 12.94 18.84 12.59
N GLU A 221 13.08 19.63 11.55
CA GLU A 221 13.67 20.97 11.60
C GLU A 221 12.62 22.08 11.84
N GLY A 222 11.35 21.74 12.05
CA GLY A 222 10.29 22.70 12.38
C GLY A 222 9.08 22.71 11.46
N ALA A 223 8.52 23.89 11.14
CA ALA A 223 7.26 24.00 10.42
C ALA A 223 7.34 23.64 8.94
N ASN A 224 8.48 23.75 8.31
CA ASN A 224 8.69 23.36 6.93
C ASN A 224 9.14 21.90 6.86
N ALA A 225 8.48 21.13 6.00
CA ALA A 225 8.90 19.77 5.77
C ALA A 225 10.04 19.73 4.76
N ASP A 226 10.97 18.82 4.99
CA ASP A 226 12.01 18.40 4.06
C ASP A 226 11.72 17.00 3.50
N VAL A 227 12.30 16.63 2.37
CA VAL A 227 12.23 15.26 1.86
C VAL A 227 13.45 14.48 2.32
N TYR A 228 13.18 13.40 3.04
CA TYR A 228 14.17 12.42 3.45
C TYR A 228 13.89 11.07 2.78
N GLY A 229 14.89 10.21 2.74
CA GLY A 229 14.78 8.84 2.23
C GLY A 229 15.65 7.87 3.00
N GLN A 230 15.27 6.60 2.94
CA GLN A 230 16.03 5.47 3.49
C GLN A 230 15.89 4.28 2.54
N ARG A 231 16.94 3.49 2.43
CA ARG A 231 16.90 2.19 1.78
C ARG A 231 16.94 1.11 2.87
N LEU A 232 16.03 0.16 2.79
CA LEU A 232 15.79 -0.86 3.81
C LEU A 232 16.19 -2.24 3.29
N ASN A 233 16.94 -2.97 4.10
CA ASN A 233 17.17 -4.40 3.93
C ASN A 233 15.94 -5.20 4.36
N MET A 234 15.90 -6.51 4.05
CA MET A 234 14.82 -7.42 4.45
C MET A 234 14.67 -7.58 5.97
N ASP A 235 15.71 -7.34 6.74
CA ASP A 235 15.65 -7.27 8.21
C ASP A 235 15.20 -5.91 8.75
N MET A 236 14.80 -5.01 7.86
CA MET A 236 14.37 -3.62 8.12
C MET A 236 15.49 -2.69 8.60
N THR A 237 16.75 -3.11 8.55
CA THR A 237 17.88 -2.19 8.81
C THR A 237 18.04 -1.20 7.66
N GLY A 238 18.33 0.06 7.99
CA GLY A 238 18.63 1.11 7.01
C GLY A 238 20.05 0.95 6.44
N THR A 239 20.22 1.27 5.16
CA THR A 239 21.55 1.27 4.50
C THR A 239 22.17 2.66 4.41
N PHE A 240 21.38 3.70 4.61
CA PHE A 240 21.87 5.06 4.77
C PHE A 240 22.16 5.36 6.24
N GLN A 241 22.37 6.63 6.60
CA GLN A 241 22.52 7.02 8.00
C GLN A 241 21.25 6.75 8.82
N ASP A 242 21.37 6.61 10.11
CA ASP A 242 20.25 6.46 11.03
C ASP A 242 19.22 7.58 10.84
N ASN A 243 17.93 7.23 10.93
CA ASN A 243 16.81 8.16 10.69
C ASN A 243 16.77 8.81 9.30
N GLY A 244 17.45 8.21 8.31
CA GLY A 244 17.36 8.57 6.90
C GLY A 244 18.30 9.68 6.44
N PHE A 245 18.40 9.81 5.15
CA PHE A 245 19.25 10.75 4.44
C PHE A 245 18.43 11.92 3.87
N PRO A 246 18.84 13.20 4.05
CA PRO A 246 18.17 14.33 3.45
C PRO A 246 18.36 14.36 1.93
N ILE A 247 17.25 14.34 1.18
CA ILE A 247 17.24 14.41 -0.28
C ILE A 247 17.00 15.84 -0.73
N ALA A 248 16.06 16.52 -0.09
CA ALA A 248 15.78 17.93 -0.31
C ALA A 248 15.50 18.58 1.03
N ALA A 249 16.50 19.31 1.54
CA ALA A 249 16.44 20.06 2.78
C ALA A 249 16.74 21.52 2.49
N THR A 250 15.70 22.33 2.39
CA THR A 250 15.81 23.76 2.02
C THR A 250 14.95 24.62 2.95
N ASN A 251 15.00 25.93 2.78
CA ASN A 251 14.12 26.83 3.52
C ASN A 251 12.67 26.86 3.01
N GLU A 252 12.39 26.16 1.90
CA GLU A 252 11.06 26.01 1.33
C GLU A 252 10.44 24.69 1.78
N GLN A 253 9.12 24.59 1.72
CA GLN A 253 8.41 23.37 2.05
C GLN A 253 8.56 22.31 0.97
N GLU A 254 9.03 21.12 1.32
CA GLU A 254 9.24 19.98 0.44
C GLU A 254 8.24 18.87 0.82
N LEU A 255 7.30 18.55 -0.05
CA LEU A 255 6.16 17.70 0.28
C LEU A 255 5.87 16.65 -0.79
N LYS A 256 5.10 15.64 -0.38
CA LYS A 256 4.49 14.65 -1.25
C LYS A 256 5.50 13.90 -2.14
N PRO A 257 6.58 13.35 -1.56
CA PRO A 257 7.50 12.54 -2.35
C PRO A 257 6.77 11.35 -2.97
N ARG A 258 7.17 10.99 -4.20
CA ARG A 258 6.77 9.79 -4.90
C ARG A 258 7.98 9.19 -5.56
N ALA A 259 8.20 7.91 -5.35
CA ALA A 259 9.31 7.19 -5.95
C ALA A 259 8.81 6.09 -6.87
N THR A 260 9.64 5.70 -7.81
CA THR A 260 9.50 4.47 -8.57
C THR A 260 10.87 3.92 -8.92
N TYR A 261 10.99 2.60 -8.87
CA TYR A 261 12.21 1.91 -9.30
C TYR A 261 12.39 1.98 -10.81
N ILE A 262 13.60 2.23 -11.26
CA ILE A 262 13.95 2.26 -12.69
C ILE A 262 14.74 1.01 -13.07
N ASN A 263 15.99 0.91 -12.62
CA ASN A 263 16.88 -0.23 -12.83
C ASN A 263 18.21 -0.03 -12.07
N ASN A 264 19.03 -1.08 -11.99
CA ASN A 264 20.40 -1.00 -11.45
C ASN A 264 20.48 -0.26 -10.10
N ASN A 265 19.57 -0.60 -9.19
CA ASN A 265 19.47 0.04 -7.88
C ASN A 265 19.22 1.55 -7.90
N THR A 266 18.65 2.04 -9.01
CA THR A 266 18.30 3.44 -9.19
C THR A 266 16.78 3.62 -9.07
N SER A 267 16.37 4.53 -8.21
CA SER A 267 14.99 5.01 -8.08
C SER A 267 14.85 6.42 -8.63
N PHE A 268 13.72 6.70 -9.26
CA PHE A 268 13.32 8.06 -9.63
C PHE A 268 12.41 8.60 -8.51
N LEU A 269 12.77 9.73 -7.95
CA LEU A 269 12.01 10.42 -6.92
C LEU A 269 11.55 11.78 -7.45
N ALA A 270 10.28 12.11 -7.23
CA ALA A 270 9.73 13.43 -7.49
C ALA A 270 9.00 13.96 -6.25
N TRP A 271 9.02 15.27 -6.04
CA TRP A 271 8.34 15.91 -4.92
C TRP A 271 7.84 17.31 -5.27
N LYS A 272 6.97 17.84 -4.43
CA LYS A 272 6.48 19.20 -4.53
C LYS A 272 7.31 20.13 -3.64
N ARG A 273 7.79 21.26 -4.19
CA ARG A 273 8.41 22.35 -3.44
C ARG A 273 7.50 23.60 -3.44
N GLY A 274 7.37 24.24 -2.29
CA GLY A 274 6.60 25.45 -2.08
C GLY A 274 5.08 25.24 -2.03
N ASP A 275 4.32 26.27 -1.68
CA ASP A 275 2.87 26.22 -1.50
C ASP A 275 2.11 26.78 -2.69
N GLU A 276 1.96 28.12 -2.81
CA GLU A 276 1.12 28.76 -3.84
C GLU A 276 1.75 28.75 -5.23
N ASN A 277 3.07 28.95 -5.33
CA ASN A 277 3.84 28.87 -6.57
C ASN A 277 4.66 27.59 -6.65
N SER A 278 4.03 26.48 -6.33
CA SER A 278 4.73 25.19 -6.21
C SER A 278 5.35 24.70 -7.49
N LYS A 279 6.53 24.07 -7.35
CA LYS A 279 7.25 23.36 -8.41
C LYS A 279 7.22 21.88 -8.13
N VAL A 280 7.27 21.06 -9.18
CA VAL A 280 7.60 19.65 -9.08
C VAL A 280 9.07 19.49 -9.40
N LEU A 281 9.82 18.91 -8.47
CA LEU A 281 11.24 18.62 -8.60
C LEU A 281 11.44 17.12 -8.66
N TYR A 282 12.59 16.69 -9.15
CA TYR A 282 12.94 15.27 -9.22
C TYR A 282 14.44 15.04 -9.07
N GLN A 283 14.76 13.79 -8.69
CA GLN A 283 16.14 13.29 -8.59
C GLN A 283 16.17 11.79 -8.85
N PHE A 284 17.30 11.30 -9.35
CA PHE A 284 17.63 9.87 -9.36
C PHE A 284 18.47 9.56 -8.12
N ILE A 285 18.15 8.48 -7.45
CA ILE A 285 18.74 8.05 -6.17
C ILE A 285 19.20 6.60 -6.27
#